data_d95f10b61edb184c4afa901d17247acc
#
_entry.id   d95f10b61edb184c4afa901d17247acc
#
_cell.length_a   1.000
_cell.length_b   1.000
_cell.length_c   1.000
_cell.angle_alpha   90.00
_cell.angle_beta   90.00
_cell.angle_gamma   90.00
#
_symmetry.space_group_name_H-M   'P 1'
#
loop_
_entity.id
_entity.type
_entity.pdbx_description
1 polymer ?
#
loop_
_entity_poly.entity_id
_entity_poly.type
_entity_poly.pdbx_seq_one_letter_code
_entity_poly.pdbx_strand_id
1 'polypeptide(L)'
;MKNLFLAVAIISLVSCQDDIQSSSPTLQGVRHGDYVWKSTVRSATVNIDDSIKIIGSDGFGTMIINLPNAIVGSYDLGQGKPSTITYTEGSTTYSTQNNGNEYPVYLGDGKVYIEMVDVENKTLRGSFYFNSYDNSGSNYMNFSEGVFYNLSYIEEQ
;
A
#
# COMPACT_ATOMS: atom_id res chain seq x y z
N MET A 1 32.51 -56.00 -31.82
CA MET A 1 31.33 -55.12 -31.87
C MET A 1 31.08 -54.57 -30.50
N LYS A 2 31.50 -53.32 -30.25
CA LYS A 2 31.37 -52.66 -28.95
C LYS A 2 30.15 -51.78 -29.00
N ASN A 3 29.12 -52.11 -28.22
CA ASN A 3 27.93 -51.29 -28.05
C ASN A 3 28.21 -50.16 -27.07
N LEU A 4 28.32 -48.94 -27.60
CA LEU A 4 28.49 -47.74 -26.78
C LEU A 4 27.07 -47.25 -26.40
N PHE A 5 26.66 -47.49 -25.16
CA PHE A 5 25.43 -46.91 -24.58
C PHE A 5 25.69 -45.46 -24.24
N LEU A 6 25.12 -44.54 -24.99
CA LEU A 6 25.11 -43.12 -24.73
C LEU A 6 24.01 -42.82 -23.71
N ALA A 7 24.35 -42.67 -22.44
CA ALA A 7 23.40 -42.22 -21.40
C ALA A 7 23.22 -40.72 -21.53
N VAL A 8 22.09 -40.29 -22.06
CA VAL A 8 21.67 -38.88 -22.01
C VAL A 8 21.11 -38.58 -20.65
N ALA A 9 21.89 -37.88 -19.83
CA ALA A 9 21.40 -37.33 -18.56
C ALA A 9 20.55 -36.09 -18.84
N ILE A 10 19.24 -36.24 -18.72
CA ILE A 10 18.29 -35.12 -18.74
C ILE A 10 18.38 -34.43 -17.38
N ILE A 11 19.10 -33.32 -17.31
CA ILE A 11 19.11 -32.43 -16.17
C ILE A 11 17.81 -31.63 -16.23
N SER A 12 16.79 -32.07 -15.50
CA SER A 12 15.61 -31.30 -15.24
C SER A 12 15.99 -30.13 -14.29
N LEU A 13 16.16 -28.94 -14.87
CA LEU A 13 16.21 -27.70 -14.10
C LEU A 13 14.83 -27.50 -13.47
N VAL A 14 14.66 -27.99 -12.25
CA VAL A 14 13.57 -27.56 -11.39
C VAL A 14 13.89 -26.13 -11.01
N SER A 15 13.32 -25.17 -11.76
CA SER A 15 13.25 -23.80 -11.34
C SER A 15 12.33 -23.76 -10.12
N CYS A 16 12.90 -23.83 -8.92
CA CYS A 16 12.22 -23.37 -7.73
C CYS A 16 12.04 -21.88 -7.89
N GLN A 17 10.90 -21.47 -8.40
CA GLN A 17 10.37 -20.16 -8.18
C GLN A 17 9.86 -20.20 -6.73
N ASP A 18 10.75 -19.91 -5.79
CA ASP A 18 10.37 -19.60 -4.43
C ASP A 18 9.57 -18.30 -4.49
N ASP A 19 8.25 -18.41 -4.61
CA ASP A 19 7.34 -17.38 -4.16
C ASP A 19 7.63 -17.19 -2.68
N ILE A 20 8.48 -16.21 -2.36
CA ILE A 20 8.64 -15.75 -0.99
C ILE A 20 7.31 -15.07 -0.65
N GLN A 21 6.33 -15.88 -0.30
CA GLN A 21 5.15 -15.40 0.40
C GLN A 21 5.64 -14.97 1.77
N SER A 22 6.03 -13.69 1.87
CA SER A 22 6.24 -13.05 3.15
C SER A 22 4.91 -13.14 3.90
N SER A 23 4.79 -14.10 4.80
CA SER A 23 3.63 -14.25 5.69
C SER A 23 3.56 -13.14 6.73
N SER A 24 4.57 -12.29 6.78
CA SER A 24 4.67 -11.19 7.74
C SER A 24 3.76 -10.03 7.34
N PRO A 25 2.94 -9.53 8.26
CA PRO A 25 2.14 -8.34 8.05
C PRO A 25 3.01 -7.17 7.58
N THR A 26 2.61 -6.53 6.48
CA THR A 26 3.40 -5.46 5.86
C THR A 26 2.50 -4.29 5.48
N LEU A 27 3.00 -3.07 5.66
CA LEU A 27 2.52 -1.84 5.03
C LEU A 27 3.76 -1.07 4.57
N GLN A 28 3.93 -0.94 3.26
CA GLN A 28 5.11 -0.33 2.65
C GLN A 28 4.77 0.31 1.30
N GLY A 29 5.68 1.12 0.77
CA GLY A 29 5.60 1.72 -0.56
C GLY A 29 6.91 2.37 -0.96
N VAL A 30 7.01 2.79 -2.22
CA VAL A 30 8.18 3.53 -2.72
C VAL A 30 7.86 5.01 -2.71
N ARG A 31 8.59 5.77 -1.91
CA ARG A 31 8.48 7.22 -1.78
C ARG A 31 9.39 7.92 -2.79
N HIS A 32 8.89 8.88 -3.52
CA HIS A 32 9.62 9.66 -4.54
C HIS A 32 10.36 8.81 -5.60
N GLY A 33 9.89 7.57 -5.82
CA GLY A 33 10.41 6.68 -6.86
C GLY A 33 11.66 5.88 -6.50
N ASP A 34 12.32 6.14 -5.37
CA ASP A 34 13.59 5.50 -5.01
C ASP A 34 13.73 5.08 -3.54
N TYR A 35 12.95 5.65 -2.64
CA TYR A 35 13.05 5.35 -1.21
C TYR A 35 11.95 4.36 -0.77
N VAL A 36 12.37 3.18 -0.33
CA VAL A 36 11.43 2.19 0.24
C VAL A 36 11.07 2.60 1.66
N TRP A 37 9.84 3.10 1.83
CA TRP A 37 9.23 3.33 3.14
C TRP A 37 8.54 2.04 3.59
N LYS A 38 8.81 1.62 4.81
CA LYS A 38 8.19 0.44 5.43
C LYS A 38 7.81 0.75 6.87
N SER A 39 6.54 0.57 7.20
CA SER A 39 6.06 0.77 8.56
C SER A 39 6.67 -0.24 9.53
N THR A 40 7.13 0.24 10.67
CA THR A 40 7.54 -0.58 11.82
C THR A 40 6.35 -0.81 12.76
N VAL A 41 5.45 0.17 12.84
CA VAL A 41 4.19 0.10 13.58
C VAL A 41 3.04 0.28 12.60
N ARG A 42 2.00 -0.56 12.70
CA ARG A 42 0.83 -0.52 11.84
C ARG A 42 -0.42 -1.02 12.54
N SER A 43 -1.56 -0.51 12.15
CA SER A 43 -2.87 -0.94 12.62
C SER A 43 -3.93 -0.72 11.54
N ALA A 44 -5.01 -1.46 11.62
CA ALA A 44 -6.22 -1.19 10.86
C ALA A 44 -7.44 -1.31 11.78
N THR A 45 -8.42 -0.45 11.57
CA THR A 45 -9.67 -0.44 12.34
C THR A 45 -10.82 -0.31 11.37
N VAL A 46 -11.80 -1.19 11.47
CA VAL A 46 -13.10 -1.06 10.82
C VAL A 46 -14.05 -0.44 11.83
N ASN A 47 -14.59 0.74 11.51
CA ASN A 47 -15.45 1.49 12.38
C ASN A 47 -16.90 0.96 12.30
N ILE A 48 -17.77 1.42 13.20
CA ILE A 48 -19.20 1.02 13.28
C ILE A 48 -19.96 1.34 11.98
N ASP A 49 -19.53 2.35 11.22
CA ASP A 49 -20.10 2.75 9.93
C ASP A 49 -19.51 2.01 8.72
N ASP A 50 -18.83 0.90 8.97
CA ASP A 50 -18.09 0.09 7.99
C ASP A 50 -16.88 0.78 7.35
N SER A 51 -16.60 2.04 7.65
CA SER A 51 -15.39 2.71 7.17
C SER A 51 -14.14 2.06 7.74
N ILE A 52 -13.02 2.13 7.00
CA ILE A 52 -11.76 1.57 7.48
C ILE A 52 -10.69 2.64 7.56
N LYS A 53 -9.92 2.60 8.63
CA LYS A 53 -8.75 3.41 8.88
C LYS A 53 -7.52 2.52 9.01
N ILE A 54 -6.54 2.70 8.13
CA ILE A 54 -5.25 2.03 8.18
C ILE A 54 -4.18 3.05 8.58
N ILE A 55 -3.35 2.73 9.56
CA ILE A 55 -2.25 3.59 10.03
C ILE A 55 -0.95 2.82 9.93
N GLY A 56 0.10 3.45 9.45
CA GLY A 56 1.46 2.94 9.49
C GLY A 56 2.47 4.02 9.78
N SER A 57 3.49 3.69 10.56
CA SER A 57 4.61 4.60 10.86
C SER A 57 5.93 3.86 10.83
N ASP A 58 6.98 4.51 10.31
CA ASP A 58 8.37 4.03 10.38
C ASP A 58 9.17 4.71 11.50
N GLY A 59 8.50 5.57 12.29
CA GLY A 59 9.11 6.38 13.34
C GLY A 59 9.51 7.79 12.88
N PHE A 60 9.62 8.03 11.58
CA PHE A 60 9.91 9.35 10.98
C PHE A 60 8.67 9.94 10.31
N GLY A 61 7.92 9.09 9.62
CA GLY A 61 6.69 9.47 8.95
C GLY A 61 5.52 8.56 9.31
N THR A 62 4.32 9.12 9.27
CA THR A 62 3.07 8.40 9.54
C THR A 62 2.12 8.54 8.37
N MET A 63 1.69 7.41 7.83
CA MET A 63 0.66 7.31 6.79
C MET A 63 -0.66 6.92 7.42
N ILE A 64 -1.75 7.59 6.99
CA ILE A 64 -3.12 7.23 7.35
C ILE A 64 -3.92 7.09 6.05
N ILE A 65 -4.54 5.93 5.86
CA ILE A 65 -5.46 5.64 4.76
C ILE A 65 -6.86 5.53 5.36
N ASN A 66 -7.80 6.35 4.87
CA ASN A 66 -9.21 6.26 5.24
C ASN A 66 -10.02 5.89 3.99
N LEU A 67 -10.84 4.85 4.09
CA LEU A 67 -11.74 4.40 3.04
C LEU A 67 -13.17 4.33 3.58
N PRO A 68 -14.18 4.56 2.73
CA PRO A 68 -15.58 4.60 3.17
C PRO A 68 -16.15 3.24 3.59
N ASN A 69 -15.48 2.14 3.21
CA ASN A 69 -15.84 0.80 3.64
C ASN A 69 -14.67 -0.17 3.49
N ALA A 70 -14.77 -1.34 4.15
CA ALA A 70 -13.75 -2.39 4.17
C ALA A 70 -14.14 -3.55 3.23
N ILE A 71 -14.49 -3.28 1.98
CA ILE A 71 -14.83 -4.31 0.99
C ILE A 71 -13.85 -4.36 -0.17
N VAL A 72 -13.77 -5.50 -0.84
CA VAL A 72 -12.94 -5.67 -2.04
C VAL A 72 -13.39 -4.69 -3.12
N GLY A 73 -12.44 -3.93 -3.65
CA GLY A 73 -12.73 -2.92 -4.67
C GLY A 73 -11.64 -1.88 -4.82
N SER A 74 -11.89 -0.88 -5.65
CA SER A 74 -10.99 0.24 -5.89
C SER A 74 -11.59 1.54 -5.37
N TYR A 75 -10.75 2.35 -4.74
CA TYR A 75 -11.11 3.58 -4.06
C TYR A 75 -10.28 4.72 -4.63
N ASP A 76 -10.94 5.63 -5.36
CA ASP A 76 -10.27 6.81 -5.91
C ASP A 76 -9.93 7.82 -4.82
N LEU A 77 -8.73 8.38 -4.91
CA LEU A 77 -8.22 9.45 -4.05
C LEU A 77 -8.25 10.78 -4.80
N GLY A 78 -8.31 11.87 -4.08
CA GLY A 78 -8.27 13.21 -4.64
C GLY A 78 -9.29 14.15 -4.00
N GLN A 79 -9.24 15.40 -4.41
CA GLN A 79 -10.13 16.43 -3.86
C GLN A 79 -11.61 16.06 -4.06
N GLY A 80 -12.38 16.09 -2.99
CA GLY A 80 -13.81 15.76 -2.99
C GLY A 80 -14.14 14.26 -3.07
N LYS A 81 -13.14 13.38 -3.04
CA LYS A 81 -13.35 11.94 -2.95
C LYS A 81 -13.57 11.53 -1.50
N PRO A 82 -14.37 10.47 -1.24
CA PRO A 82 -14.60 9.97 0.12
C PRO A 82 -13.39 9.26 0.73
N SER A 83 -12.46 8.79 -0.12
CA SER A 83 -11.23 8.13 0.31
C SER A 83 -10.10 9.12 0.40
N THR A 84 -9.26 8.99 1.42
CA THR A 84 -8.13 9.88 1.63
C THR A 84 -6.88 9.13 2.07
N ILE A 85 -5.72 9.63 1.63
CA ILE A 85 -4.45 9.29 2.25
C ILE A 85 -3.80 10.58 2.74
N THR A 86 -3.30 10.54 3.97
CA THR A 86 -2.42 11.56 4.52
C THR A 86 -1.08 10.96 4.90
N TYR A 87 -0.01 11.70 4.70
CA TYR A 87 1.33 11.35 5.17
C TYR A 87 1.90 12.54 5.94
N THR A 88 2.34 12.31 7.15
CA THR A 88 2.92 13.35 8.01
C THR A 88 4.38 13.02 8.29
N GLU A 89 5.28 13.95 8.02
CA GLU A 89 6.70 13.87 8.32
C GLU A 89 7.14 15.16 9.01
N GLY A 90 7.69 15.02 10.22
CA GLY A 90 7.97 16.16 11.08
C GLY A 90 6.70 16.98 11.38
N SER A 91 6.70 18.25 10.99
CA SER A 91 5.55 19.17 11.14
C SER A 91 4.69 19.29 9.88
N THR A 92 5.07 18.65 8.77
CA THR A 92 4.39 18.78 7.49
C THR A 92 3.44 17.60 7.26
N THR A 93 2.17 17.91 6.97
CA THR A 93 1.17 16.92 6.57
C THR A 93 0.81 17.12 5.10
N TYR A 94 0.94 16.05 4.34
CA TYR A 94 0.54 15.94 2.94
C TYR A 94 -0.81 15.21 2.87
N SER A 95 -1.70 15.67 2.00
CA SER A 95 -3.02 15.06 1.81
C SER A 95 -3.37 14.94 0.33
N THR A 96 -3.99 13.83 -0.02
CA THR A 96 -4.57 13.64 -1.36
C THR A 96 -5.77 14.58 -1.62
N GLN A 97 -6.29 15.27 -0.60
CA GLN A 97 -7.33 16.30 -0.74
C GLN A 97 -6.76 17.65 -1.16
N ASN A 98 -5.44 17.85 -1.05
CA ASN A 98 -4.77 19.08 -1.42
C ASN A 98 -4.21 18.98 -2.85
N ASN A 99 -4.11 20.11 -3.53
CA ASN A 99 -3.52 20.24 -4.85
C ASN A 99 -2.26 21.11 -4.80
N GLY A 100 -1.41 20.98 -5.83
CA GLY A 100 -0.30 21.90 -6.03
C GLY A 100 -0.78 23.33 -6.35
N ASN A 101 0.03 24.32 -6.00
CA ASN A 101 -0.26 25.73 -6.21
C ASN A 101 0.48 26.36 -7.40
N GLU A 102 1.34 25.60 -8.08
CA GLU A 102 2.07 26.05 -9.26
C GLU A 102 1.25 25.84 -10.54
N TYR A 103 1.54 26.64 -11.58
CA TYR A 103 0.90 26.45 -12.89
C TYR A 103 1.83 25.65 -13.83
N PRO A 104 1.32 24.57 -14.49
CA PRO A 104 -0.03 24.02 -14.36
C PRO A 104 -0.30 23.38 -12.99
N VAL A 105 -1.53 23.50 -12.51
CA VAL A 105 -1.92 22.91 -11.22
C VAL A 105 -1.92 21.40 -11.32
N TYR A 106 -1.10 20.75 -10.51
CA TYR A 106 -1.12 19.30 -10.35
C TYR A 106 -2.04 18.93 -9.20
N LEU A 107 -2.88 17.94 -9.43
CA LEU A 107 -3.88 17.51 -8.44
C LEU A 107 -3.30 16.46 -7.49
N GLY A 108 -3.74 16.51 -6.25
CA GLY A 108 -3.67 15.35 -5.37
C GLY A 108 -4.57 14.26 -5.94
N ASP A 109 -4.05 13.06 -6.11
CA ASP A 109 -4.76 11.94 -6.72
C ASP A 109 -4.20 10.59 -6.26
N GLY A 110 -4.75 9.53 -6.79
CA GLY A 110 -4.28 8.17 -6.56
C GLY A 110 -5.41 7.19 -6.42
N LYS A 111 -5.06 6.00 -5.95
CA LYS A 111 -6.01 4.91 -5.77
C LYS A 111 -5.56 3.93 -4.70
N VAL A 112 -6.52 3.37 -3.99
CA VAL A 112 -6.34 2.23 -3.11
C VAL A 112 -7.14 1.07 -3.67
N TYR A 113 -6.56 -0.12 -3.67
CA TYR A 113 -7.23 -1.36 -4.01
C TYR A 113 -7.28 -2.24 -2.77
N ILE A 114 -8.47 -2.63 -2.32
CA ILE A 114 -8.63 -3.76 -1.40
C ILE A 114 -8.79 -5.00 -2.26
N GLU A 115 -7.82 -5.88 -2.23
CA GLU A 115 -7.79 -7.11 -3.03
C GLU A 115 -8.42 -8.28 -2.29
N MET A 116 -8.32 -8.29 -0.96
CA MET A 116 -8.87 -9.35 -0.11
C MET A 116 -9.24 -8.80 1.26
N VAL A 117 -10.37 -9.25 1.77
CA VAL A 117 -10.80 -9.10 3.16
C VAL A 117 -11.06 -10.50 3.69
N ASP A 118 -10.23 -10.95 4.61
CA ASP A 118 -10.42 -12.22 5.32
C ASP A 118 -11.14 -11.93 6.64
N VAL A 119 -12.43 -12.16 6.65
CA VAL A 119 -13.29 -11.88 7.81
C VAL A 119 -13.03 -12.87 8.95
N GLU A 120 -12.65 -14.13 8.62
CA GLU A 120 -12.39 -15.16 9.62
C GLU A 120 -11.10 -14.88 10.40
N ASN A 121 -10.02 -14.51 9.68
CA ASN A 121 -8.72 -14.20 10.26
C ASN A 121 -8.54 -12.71 10.59
N LYS A 122 -9.54 -11.87 10.28
CA LYS A 122 -9.49 -10.42 10.48
C LYS A 122 -8.26 -9.78 9.84
N THR A 123 -8.01 -10.09 8.55
CA THR A 123 -6.87 -9.54 7.81
C THR A 123 -7.27 -8.92 6.48
N LEU A 124 -6.45 -7.97 6.02
CA LEU A 124 -6.60 -7.23 4.77
C LEU A 124 -5.38 -7.42 3.88
N ARG A 125 -5.63 -7.40 2.57
CA ARG A 125 -4.59 -7.30 1.55
C ARG A 125 -5.00 -6.33 0.47
N GLY A 126 -4.03 -5.55 -0.02
CA GLY A 126 -4.26 -4.61 -1.09
C GLY A 126 -3.04 -3.81 -1.47
N SER A 127 -3.26 -2.86 -2.37
CA SER A 127 -2.22 -1.99 -2.91
C SER A 127 -2.68 -0.55 -3.00
N PHE A 128 -1.73 0.38 -3.14
CA PHE A 128 -2.05 1.80 -3.28
C PHE A 128 -0.94 2.56 -4.00
N TYR A 129 -1.31 3.70 -4.57
CA TYR A 129 -0.40 4.75 -5.00
C TYR A 129 -1.08 6.10 -4.84
N PHE A 130 -0.31 7.15 -4.62
CA PHE A 130 -0.88 8.49 -4.52
C PHE A 130 0.15 9.61 -4.76
N ASN A 131 -0.39 10.75 -5.17
CA ASN A 131 0.24 12.06 -5.14
C ASN A 131 -0.52 12.93 -4.15
N SER A 132 0.19 13.64 -3.32
CA SER A 132 -0.39 14.49 -2.28
C SER A 132 0.42 15.76 -2.08
N TYR A 133 -0.24 16.79 -1.58
CA TYR A 133 0.37 18.09 -1.34
C TYR A 133 0.15 18.51 0.11
N ASP A 134 1.05 19.36 0.60
CA ASP A 134 0.84 20.04 1.86
C ASP A 134 -0.28 21.09 1.73
N ASN A 135 -0.68 21.70 2.84
CA ASN A 135 -1.77 22.68 2.84
C ASN A 135 -1.46 23.95 2.02
N SER A 136 -0.19 24.24 1.77
CA SER A 136 0.22 25.37 0.93
C SER A 136 0.21 25.02 -0.57
N GLY A 137 0.24 23.75 -0.92
CA GLY A 137 0.42 23.24 -2.28
C GLY A 137 1.84 23.36 -2.81
N SER A 138 2.79 23.84 -2.00
CA SER A 138 4.18 24.06 -2.43
C SER A 138 5.06 22.83 -2.29
N ASN A 139 4.72 21.92 -1.38
CA ASN A 139 5.45 20.69 -1.17
C ASN A 139 4.58 19.50 -1.56
N TYR A 140 5.17 18.53 -2.23
CA TYR A 140 4.46 17.34 -2.64
C TYR A 140 5.08 16.08 -2.04
N MET A 141 4.27 15.04 -1.93
CA MET A 141 4.65 13.72 -1.51
C MET A 141 4.01 12.69 -2.44
N ASN A 142 4.84 11.81 -2.98
CA ASN A 142 4.42 10.73 -3.86
C ASN A 142 4.77 9.38 -3.25
N PHE A 143 3.84 8.44 -3.37
CA PHE A 143 4.07 7.02 -3.11
C PHE A 143 3.61 6.19 -4.29
N SER A 144 4.47 5.29 -4.74
CA SER A 144 4.18 4.26 -5.73
C SER A 144 4.38 2.87 -5.12
N GLU A 145 3.90 1.83 -5.82
CA GLU A 145 4.09 0.43 -5.43
C GLU A 145 3.73 0.14 -3.96
N GLY A 146 2.73 0.87 -3.46
CA GLY A 146 2.24 0.70 -2.10
C GLY A 146 1.53 -0.62 -1.94
N VAL A 147 1.81 -1.34 -0.85
CA VAL A 147 1.14 -2.59 -0.50
C VAL A 147 0.83 -2.65 0.99
N PHE A 148 -0.30 -3.24 1.31
CA PHE A 148 -0.59 -3.77 2.62
C PHE A 148 -0.94 -5.26 2.49
N TYR A 149 -0.26 -6.08 3.29
CA TYR A 149 -0.37 -7.53 3.19
C TYR A 149 -0.52 -8.15 4.57
N ASN A 150 -1.48 -9.07 4.71
CA ASN A 150 -1.84 -9.72 5.97
C ASN A 150 -1.99 -8.72 7.13
N LEU A 151 -2.53 -7.54 6.83
CA LEU A 151 -2.70 -6.49 7.82
C LEU A 151 -3.90 -6.82 8.70
N SER A 152 -3.65 -7.12 9.97
CA SER A 152 -4.73 -7.43 10.93
C SER A 152 -5.54 -6.17 11.20
N TYR A 153 -6.87 -6.33 11.30
CA TYR A 153 -7.77 -5.26 11.69
C TYR A 153 -8.61 -5.64 12.92
N ILE A 154 -9.04 -4.61 13.64
CA ILE A 154 -10.03 -4.72 14.72
C ILE A 154 -11.33 -4.07 14.24
N GLU A 155 -12.45 -4.50 14.79
CA GLU A 155 -13.76 -3.87 14.59
C GLU A 155 -14.12 -3.08 15.84
N GLU A 156 -14.54 -1.82 15.65
CA GLU A 156 -15.14 -1.04 16.73
C GLU A 156 -16.52 -1.59 17.05
N GLN A 157 -16.84 -1.64 18.36
CA GLN A 157 -18.13 -2.10 18.89
C GLN A 157 -19.01 -0.92 19.31
#